data_1b9784b37eb05b706bafdf127067ab96
#
_entry.id   1b9784b37eb05b706bafdf127067ab96
#
_cell.length_a   1.000
_cell.length_b   1.000
_cell.length_c   1.000
_cell.angle_alpha   90.00
_cell.angle_beta   90.00
_cell.angle_gamma   90.00
#
_symmetry.space_group_name_H-M   'P 1'
#
loop_
_entity.id
_entity.type
_entity.pdbx_description
1 polymer ?
#
loop_
_entity_poly.entity_id
_entity_poly.type
_entity_poly.pdbx_seq_one_letter_code
_entity_poly.pdbx_strand_id
1 'polypeptide(L)'
;MRHFFRTITIAIVTLFCLSGCQSDTRAKYIFLFIGDGMGASHVAVTESYLSYKEGKLGGEQLLMTQFPYYGMATTHSANRNVTCSSAAGTAIACGVKTNNGTVGVDKDSVRVESIATILKEEGYKVGLLTTVPINHATPAAFYAHSVKRTDYYGISCDIPASGFDFFAGTGFLQFAGKDNDKESTEEFLERNGYTVSYGIEEFRKESVGKDKVVFCQAKNRGKSAGYYVSDGLENTGVESEEPGADMTDATMPEMLELALEYLGDEKPFFIMGEGGIIDWASHENRTMSTVENVLDFDAAIKVAYEFYKKHPKETLIIVTADHETGGLTLGAGRATINWKALEEQWIESGKKNILDAEANAELNKKCSIGWTTVKHAGGAVPVYAIGVGAEKFNGQIDNTEIMGKILGGNKE
;
A
#
# COMPACT_ATOMS: atom_id res chain seq x y z
N MET A 1 -62.21 -66.22 7.20
CA MET A 1 -61.37 -65.44 8.08
C MET A 1 -60.21 -65.00 7.26
N ARG A 2 -60.13 -63.76 6.85
CA ARG A 2 -59.12 -63.23 5.93
C ARG A 2 -58.18 -62.32 6.73
N HIS A 3 -56.85 -62.67 6.79
CA HIS A 3 -55.81 -61.88 7.37
C HIS A 3 -55.40 -60.79 6.38
N PHE A 4 -55.52 -59.50 6.80
CA PHE A 4 -55.00 -58.36 6.09
C PHE A 4 -53.62 -58.07 6.61
N PHE A 5 -52.59 -58.36 5.81
CA PHE A 5 -51.21 -57.85 6.05
C PHE A 5 -51.14 -56.42 5.52
N ARG A 6 -50.91 -55.47 6.42
CA ARG A 6 -50.51 -54.10 6.05
C ARG A 6 -49.00 -54.02 6.02
N THR A 7 -48.44 -53.91 4.86
CA THR A 7 -47.05 -53.64 4.64
C THR A 7 -46.81 -52.15 4.85
N ILE A 8 -46.08 -51.76 5.88
CA ILE A 8 -45.62 -50.38 6.12
C ILE A 8 -44.28 -50.24 5.38
N THR A 9 -44.33 -49.45 4.29
CA THR A 9 -43.13 -49.05 3.56
C THR A 9 -42.53 -47.86 4.29
N ILE A 10 -41.38 -48.07 5.00
CA ILE A 10 -40.62 -46.98 5.58
C ILE A 10 -39.76 -46.39 4.47
N ALA A 11 -40.11 -45.20 3.98
CA ALA A 11 -39.26 -44.42 3.10
C ALA A 11 -38.18 -43.73 3.96
N ILE A 12 -36.96 -44.25 3.90
CA ILE A 12 -35.79 -43.58 4.45
C ILE A 12 -35.42 -42.44 3.50
N VAL A 13 -35.84 -41.24 3.86
CA VAL A 13 -35.34 -40.02 3.22
C VAL A 13 -33.92 -39.77 3.75
N THR A 14 -32.91 -40.18 2.99
CA THR A 14 -31.54 -39.84 3.23
C THR A 14 -31.36 -38.39 2.86
N LEU A 15 -31.44 -37.50 3.86
CA LEU A 15 -31.06 -36.10 3.74
C LEU A 15 -29.54 -36.04 3.59
N PHE A 16 -29.05 -36.00 2.35
CA PHE A 16 -27.68 -35.63 2.09
C PHE A 16 -27.52 -34.14 2.50
N CYS A 17 -27.08 -33.90 3.74
CA CYS A 17 -26.44 -32.65 4.08
C CYS A 17 -25.18 -32.57 3.23
N LEU A 18 -25.32 -31.91 2.08
CA LEU A 18 -24.17 -31.30 1.41
C LEU A 18 -23.68 -30.18 2.34
N SER A 19 -22.98 -30.54 3.39
CA SER A 19 -22.02 -29.65 4.01
C SER A 19 -20.98 -29.42 2.91
N GLY A 20 -21.20 -28.39 2.12
CA GLY A 20 -20.17 -27.85 1.27
C GLY A 20 -18.99 -27.55 2.19
N CYS A 21 -18.00 -28.44 2.18
CA CYS A 21 -16.68 -28.11 2.65
C CYS A 21 -16.27 -26.96 1.73
N GLN A 22 -16.51 -25.73 2.18
CA GLN A 22 -15.93 -24.55 1.59
C GLN A 22 -14.44 -24.77 1.87
N SER A 23 -13.74 -25.37 0.90
CA SER A 23 -12.29 -25.40 0.94
C SER A 23 -11.89 -23.92 1.04
N ASP A 24 -11.25 -23.56 2.12
CA ASP A 24 -10.69 -22.22 2.34
C ASP A 24 -9.56 -22.06 1.30
N THR A 25 -9.96 -21.91 0.04
CA THR A 25 -9.04 -21.82 -1.08
C THR A 25 -8.50 -20.41 -1.09
N ARG A 26 -7.23 -20.29 -0.72
CA ARG A 26 -6.49 -19.04 -0.86
C ARG A 26 -6.52 -18.58 -2.32
N ALA A 27 -6.60 -17.27 -2.52
CA ALA A 27 -6.54 -16.68 -3.85
C ALA A 27 -5.19 -17.00 -4.54
N LYS A 28 -5.24 -17.31 -5.82
CA LYS A 28 -4.07 -17.50 -6.69
C LYS A 28 -3.35 -16.18 -6.93
N TYR A 29 -4.09 -15.10 -7.06
CA TYR A 29 -3.59 -13.76 -7.31
C TYR A 29 -4.00 -12.83 -6.19
N ILE A 30 -3.04 -12.25 -5.51
CA ILE A 30 -3.27 -11.43 -4.32
C ILE A 30 -2.67 -10.05 -4.54
N PHE A 31 -3.51 -9.03 -4.42
CA PHE A 31 -3.10 -7.63 -4.42
C PHE A 31 -3.39 -7.04 -3.04
N LEU A 32 -2.38 -6.48 -2.40
CA LEU A 32 -2.50 -5.73 -1.16
C LEU A 32 -2.03 -4.30 -1.41
N PHE A 33 -2.97 -3.36 -1.39
CA PHE A 33 -2.67 -1.94 -1.54
C PHE A 33 -2.66 -1.24 -0.19
N ILE A 34 -1.63 -0.43 0.06
CA ILE A 34 -1.45 0.35 1.29
C ILE A 34 -1.29 1.83 0.88
N GLY A 35 -2.30 2.65 1.16
CA GLY A 35 -2.18 4.10 1.07
C GLY A 35 -1.54 4.62 2.35
N ASP A 36 -0.23 4.92 2.33
CA ASP A 36 0.48 5.41 3.50
C ASP A 36 -0.17 6.72 4.00
N GLY A 37 -0.54 6.76 5.26
CA GLY A 37 -1.23 7.92 5.85
C GLY A 37 -2.69 8.14 5.43
N MET A 38 -3.27 7.26 4.60
CA MET A 38 -4.60 7.43 3.99
C MET A 38 -5.74 7.06 4.94
N GLY A 39 -6.16 7.96 5.80
CA GLY A 39 -7.37 7.80 6.59
C GLY A 39 -8.67 7.96 5.78
N ALA A 40 -9.81 7.67 6.41
CA ALA A 40 -11.13 7.79 5.77
C ALA A 40 -11.44 9.20 5.24
N SER A 41 -10.89 10.24 5.89
CA SER A 41 -11.07 11.61 5.44
C SER A 41 -10.33 11.92 4.13
N HIS A 42 -9.19 11.29 3.88
CA HIS A 42 -8.44 11.41 2.61
C HIS A 42 -9.29 10.90 1.45
N VAL A 43 -9.93 9.76 1.63
CA VAL A 43 -10.89 9.19 0.68
C VAL A 43 -12.06 10.15 0.45
N ALA A 44 -12.71 10.62 1.52
CA ALA A 44 -13.86 11.50 1.43
C ALA A 44 -13.55 12.86 0.77
N VAL A 45 -12.36 13.43 1.07
CA VAL A 45 -11.89 14.68 0.44
C VAL A 45 -11.68 14.48 -1.06
N THR A 46 -11.08 13.37 -1.46
CA THR A 46 -10.84 13.04 -2.88
C THR A 46 -12.14 12.80 -3.62
N GLU A 47 -13.12 12.09 -3.05
CA GLU A 47 -14.45 11.90 -3.65
C GLU A 47 -15.23 13.22 -3.78
N SER A 48 -15.06 14.13 -2.80
CA SER A 48 -15.62 15.48 -2.91
C SER A 48 -14.99 16.27 -4.07
N TYR A 49 -13.69 16.13 -4.30
CA TYR A 49 -13.03 16.73 -5.46
C TYR A 49 -13.54 16.13 -6.78
N LEU A 50 -13.68 14.82 -6.88
CA LEU A 50 -14.27 14.16 -8.05
C LEU A 50 -15.68 14.69 -8.33
N SER A 51 -16.49 14.84 -7.28
CA SER A 51 -17.84 15.41 -7.41
C SER A 51 -17.83 16.85 -7.91
N TYR A 52 -16.89 17.66 -7.44
CA TYR A 52 -16.67 19.02 -7.95
C TYR A 52 -16.34 19.02 -9.46
N LYS A 53 -15.49 18.11 -9.93
CA LYS A 53 -15.14 17.99 -11.36
C LYS A 53 -16.38 17.71 -12.23
N GLU A 54 -17.38 17.04 -11.69
CA GLU A 54 -18.68 16.75 -12.35
C GLU A 54 -19.75 17.83 -12.08
N GLY A 55 -19.36 18.95 -11.46
CA GLY A 55 -20.31 20.03 -11.13
C GLY A 55 -21.29 19.68 -10.02
N LYS A 56 -20.96 18.72 -9.15
CA LYS A 56 -21.79 18.22 -8.05
C LYS A 56 -21.17 18.56 -6.70
N LEU A 57 -21.95 18.47 -5.63
CA LEU A 57 -21.48 18.61 -4.26
C LEU A 57 -21.05 17.28 -3.62
N GLY A 58 -21.44 16.16 -4.21
CA GLY A 58 -21.16 14.81 -3.74
C GLY A 58 -21.74 13.75 -4.66
N GLY A 59 -21.46 12.48 -4.36
CA GLY A 59 -22.02 11.32 -5.07
C GLY A 59 -21.07 10.62 -6.03
N GLU A 60 -19.95 11.24 -6.38
CA GLU A 60 -18.86 10.53 -7.08
C GLU A 60 -18.05 9.69 -6.10
N GLN A 61 -17.58 8.56 -6.56
CA GLN A 61 -16.88 7.57 -5.74
C GLN A 61 -15.57 7.12 -6.40
N LEU A 62 -14.57 6.88 -5.58
CA LEU A 62 -13.38 6.14 -5.98
C LEU A 62 -13.74 4.68 -6.27
N LEU A 63 -12.94 4.00 -7.09
CA LEU A 63 -13.20 2.60 -7.40
C LEU A 63 -13.10 1.72 -6.15
N MET A 64 -12.10 1.95 -5.30
CA MET A 64 -11.91 1.16 -4.08
C MET A 64 -13.11 1.22 -3.14
N THR A 65 -13.82 2.36 -3.05
CA THR A 65 -14.99 2.50 -2.18
C THR A 65 -16.24 1.78 -2.71
N GLN A 66 -16.22 1.32 -3.96
CA GLN A 66 -17.27 0.52 -4.58
C GLN A 66 -17.09 -1.00 -4.35
N PHE A 67 -16.01 -1.41 -3.69
CA PHE A 67 -15.80 -2.82 -3.38
C PHE A 67 -16.85 -3.33 -2.38
N PRO A 68 -17.29 -4.60 -2.54
CA PRO A 68 -18.45 -5.11 -1.80
C PRO A 68 -18.20 -5.33 -0.31
N TYR A 69 -16.95 -5.42 0.12
CA TYR A 69 -16.60 -5.67 1.52
C TYR A 69 -15.84 -4.49 2.11
N TYR A 70 -16.29 -4.04 3.27
CA TYR A 70 -15.78 -2.87 3.95
C TYR A 70 -15.55 -3.15 5.44
N GLY A 71 -14.43 -2.70 5.94
CA GLY A 71 -14.06 -2.73 7.35
C GLY A 71 -13.21 -1.54 7.78
N MET A 72 -12.83 -1.55 9.05
CA MET A 72 -11.91 -0.59 9.65
C MET A 72 -10.83 -1.34 10.41
N ALA A 73 -9.57 -0.92 10.27
CA ALA A 73 -8.45 -1.50 11.00
C ALA A 73 -7.89 -0.54 12.05
N THR A 74 -7.63 -1.05 13.27
CA THR A 74 -6.87 -0.33 14.29
C THR A 74 -5.38 -0.43 14.00
N THR A 75 -4.62 0.64 14.31
CA THR A 75 -3.26 0.81 13.79
C THR A 75 -2.17 0.99 14.85
N HIS A 76 -2.51 1.05 16.15
CA HIS A 76 -1.53 1.29 17.22
C HIS A 76 -0.30 0.36 17.12
N SER A 77 0.87 0.84 17.52
CA SER A 77 2.07 0.01 17.66
C SER A 77 2.18 -0.65 19.04
N ALA A 78 3.19 -1.48 19.26
CA ALA A 78 3.40 -2.12 20.55
C ALA A 78 3.71 -1.13 21.69
N ASN A 79 4.30 0.02 21.36
CA ASN A 79 4.78 0.99 22.36
C ASN A 79 4.16 2.39 22.23
N ARG A 80 3.22 2.63 21.31
CA ARG A 80 2.58 3.93 21.09
C ARG A 80 1.13 3.77 20.62
N ASN A 81 0.27 4.72 21.04
CA ASN A 81 -1.11 4.82 20.54
C ASN A 81 -1.17 5.25 19.08
N VAL A 82 -0.18 6.04 18.64
CA VAL A 82 -0.01 6.46 17.25
C VAL A 82 1.21 5.74 16.69
N THR A 83 0.98 4.98 15.65
CA THR A 83 2.01 4.17 14.98
C THR A 83 2.88 5.00 14.04
N CYS A 84 3.96 4.40 13.54
CA CYS A 84 4.68 4.87 12.37
C CYS A 84 4.61 3.82 11.26
N SER A 85 4.90 4.21 10.03
CA SER A 85 4.79 3.35 8.84
C SER A 85 5.54 2.01 8.98
N SER A 86 6.75 2.01 9.57
CA SER A 86 7.50 0.76 9.77
C SER A 86 6.83 -0.22 10.72
N ALA A 87 6.26 0.28 11.82
CA ALA A 87 5.57 -0.57 12.79
C ALA A 87 4.21 -1.04 12.27
N ALA A 88 3.47 -0.18 11.56
CA ALA A 88 2.20 -0.55 10.95
C ALA A 88 2.40 -1.47 9.75
N GLY A 89 3.38 -1.20 8.88
CA GLY A 89 3.77 -2.09 7.80
C GLY A 89 4.16 -3.48 8.31
N THR A 90 4.95 -3.55 9.40
CA THR A 90 5.29 -4.83 10.05
C THR A 90 4.04 -5.53 10.61
N ALA A 91 3.11 -4.80 11.21
CA ALA A 91 1.86 -5.39 11.71
C ALA A 91 1.02 -5.99 10.57
N ILE A 92 0.91 -5.30 9.44
CA ILE A 92 0.19 -5.77 8.25
C ILE A 92 0.92 -6.96 7.61
N ALA A 93 2.24 -6.84 7.44
CA ALA A 93 3.05 -7.84 6.74
C ALA A 93 3.29 -9.12 7.54
N CYS A 94 3.50 -9.00 8.85
CA CYS A 94 3.96 -10.10 9.71
C CYS A 94 2.92 -10.53 10.76
N GLY A 95 1.79 -9.85 10.87
CA GLY A 95 0.72 -10.21 11.81
C GLY A 95 1.07 -10.01 13.28
N VAL A 96 2.06 -9.18 13.61
CA VAL A 96 2.48 -8.90 14.98
C VAL A 96 2.71 -7.41 15.21
N LYS A 97 2.40 -6.93 16.43
CA LYS A 97 2.74 -5.56 16.80
C LYS A 97 4.23 -5.44 17.13
N THR A 98 4.84 -4.37 16.63
CA THR A 98 6.22 -4.00 16.93
C THR A 98 6.33 -2.58 17.45
N ASN A 99 7.53 -2.17 17.84
CA ASN A 99 7.81 -0.81 18.33
C ASN A 99 7.95 0.18 17.17
N ASN A 100 7.54 1.43 17.38
CA ASN A 100 7.79 2.48 16.40
C ASN A 100 9.29 2.56 16.05
N GLY A 101 9.59 2.66 14.76
CA GLY A 101 10.95 2.79 14.25
C GLY A 101 11.66 1.46 13.95
N THR A 102 11.00 0.31 14.12
CA THR A 102 11.55 -1.02 13.77
C THR A 102 10.84 -1.60 12.55
N VAL A 103 11.49 -2.51 11.83
CA VAL A 103 11.04 -3.12 10.57
C VAL A 103 11.22 -4.63 10.65
N GLY A 104 10.17 -5.42 10.36
CA GLY A 104 10.24 -6.89 10.24
C GLY A 104 10.73 -7.62 11.50
N VAL A 105 10.62 -6.99 12.67
CA VAL A 105 10.93 -7.58 13.98
C VAL A 105 9.76 -7.37 14.92
N ASP A 106 9.61 -8.24 15.92
CA ASP A 106 8.60 -8.06 16.96
C ASP A 106 9.01 -7.00 18.01
N LYS A 107 8.18 -6.82 19.04
CA LYS A 107 8.44 -5.87 20.16
C LYS A 107 9.72 -6.17 20.95
N ASP A 108 10.23 -7.40 20.88
CA ASP A 108 11.44 -7.86 21.57
C ASP A 108 12.65 -7.92 20.62
N SER A 109 12.51 -7.32 19.40
CA SER A 109 13.53 -7.27 18.34
C SER A 109 13.89 -8.64 17.74
N VAL A 110 13.00 -9.62 17.83
CA VAL A 110 13.14 -10.92 17.16
C VAL A 110 12.60 -10.81 15.74
N ARG A 111 13.32 -11.34 14.75
CA ARG A 111 12.89 -11.37 13.35
C ARG A 111 11.58 -12.12 13.20
N VAL A 112 10.67 -11.59 12.38
CA VAL A 112 9.37 -12.20 12.07
C VAL A 112 9.18 -12.30 10.56
N GLU A 113 8.58 -13.41 10.12
CA GLU A 113 8.36 -13.64 8.69
C GLU A 113 7.17 -12.83 8.18
N SER A 114 7.33 -12.24 7.01
CA SER A 114 6.26 -11.54 6.33
C SER A 114 5.39 -12.48 5.51
N ILE A 115 4.16 -12.06 5.21
CA ILE A 115 3.29 -12.74 4.25
C ILE A 115 3.97 -12.93 2.88
N ALA A 116 4.77 -11.95 2.45
CA ALA A 116 5.48 -12.02 1.19
C ALA A 116 6.53 -13.15 1.19
N THR A 117 7.27 -13.31 2.29
CA THR A 117 8.22 -14.42 2.48
C THR A 117 7.51 -15.77 2.50
N ILE A 118 6.44 -15.90 3.28
CA ILE A 118 5.66 -17.14 3.37
C ILE A 118 5.11 -17.55 2.00
N LEU A 119 4.52 -16.61 1.27
CA LEU A 119 3.97 -16.90 -0.06
C LEU A 119 5.07 -17.21 -1.08
N LYS A 120 6.25 -16.57 -0.97
CA LYS A 120 7.41 -16.91 -1.80
C LYS A 120 7.87 -18.35 -1.59
N GLU A 121 7.95 -18.80 -0.34
CA GLU A 121 8.28 -20.19 0.03
C GLU A 121 7.23 -21.19 -0.47
N GLU A 122 5.98 -20.78 -0.55
CA GLU A 122 4.88 -21.57 -1.13
C GLU A 122 4.84 -21.54 -2.66
N GLY A 123 5.79 -20.87 -3.32
CA GLY A 123 5.95 -20.86 -4.78
C GLY A 123 5.21 -19.75 -5.51
N TYR A 124 4.68 -18.77 -4.79
CA TYR A 124 4.18 -17.54 -5.41
C TYR A 124 5.33 -16.71 -5.98
N LYS A 125 5.09 -16.03 -7.09
CA LYS A 125 5.90 -14.88 -7.46
C LYS A 125 5.55 -13.70 -6.55
N VAL A 126 6.54 -12.89 -6.18
CA VAL A 126 6.34 -11.76 -5.29
C VAL A 126 6.82 -10.47 -5.94
N GLY A 127 5.94 -9.47 -5.99
CA GLY A 127 6.23 -8.11 -6.42
C GLY A 127 5.94 -7.11 -5.31
N LEU A 128 6.86 -6.16 -5.10
CA LEU A 128 6.65 -5.01 -4.24
C LEU A 128 6.83 -3.74 -5.06
N LEU A 129 5.85 -2.84 -5.03
CA LEU A 129 5.95 -1.55 -5.70
C LEU A 129 5.50 -0.41 -4.77
N THR A 130 6.13 0.75 -4.94
CA THR A 130 5.89 1.92 -4.10
C THR A 130 6.13 3.23 -4.86
N THR A 131 5.44 4.27 -4.47
CA THR A 131 5.67 5.62 -4.99
C THR A 131 6.78 6.39 -4.25
N VAL A 132 7.45 5.75 -3.28
CA VAL A 132 8.58 6.26 -2.50
C VAL A 132 9.82 5.37 -2.72
N PRO A 133 10.96 5.58 -2.04
CA PRO A 133 12.12 4.68 -2.15
C PRO A 133 11.81 3.24 -1.72
N ILE A 134 12.37 2.27 -2.45
CA ILE A 134 12.14 0.83 -2.24
C ILE A 134 12.54 0.38 -0.83
N ASN A 135 13.53 1.01 -0.23
CA ASN A 135 14.02 0.75 1.12
C ASN A 135 13.37 1.65 2.19
N HIS A 136 12.26 2.36 1.84
CA HIS A 136 11.45 3.06 2.82
C HIS A 136 10.67 2.07 3.71
N ALA A 137 10.10 2.57 4.80
CA ALA A 137 9.60 1.78 5.92
C ALA A 137 8.55 0.73 5.56
N THR A 138 7.54 1.08 4.78
CA THR A 138 6.40 0.21 4.47
C THR A 138 6.80 -0.94 3.55
N PRO A 139 7.45 -0.72 2.37
CA PRO A 139 7.90 -1.85 1.56
C PRO A 139 8.95 -2.68 2.28
N ALA A 140 9.85 -2.06 3.06
CA ALA A 140 10.87 -2.76 3.85
C ALA A 140 10.27 -3.80 4.82
N ALA A 141 9.10 -3.53 5.40
CA ALA A 141 8.44 -4.45 6.32
C ALA A 141 8.07 -5.81 5.70
N PHE A 142 8.05 -5.92 4.38
CA PHE A 142 7.74 -7.15 3.66
C PHE A 142 8.97 -8.00 3.35
N TYR A 143 10.21 -7.44 3.42
CA TYR A 143 11.43 -8.18 3.04
C TYR A 143 12.61 -8.00 3.97
N ALA A 144 12.63 -6.99 4.85
CA ALA A 144 13.79 -6.63 5.65
C ALA A 144 13.54 -6.75 7.14
N HIS A 145 14.64 -6.83 7.91
CA HIS A 145 14.62 -6.94 9.36
C HIS A 145 15.62 -5.97 9.98
N SER A 146 15.12 -4.88 10.57
CA SER A 146 15.96 -3.89 11.21
C SER A 146 15.34 -3.32 12.48
N VAL A 147 16.14 -3.12 13.51
CA VAL A 147 15.73 -2.39 14.72
C VAL A 147 15.73 -0.86 14.52
N LYS A 148 16.13 -0.41 13.31
CA LYS A 148 16.14 1.01 12.92
C LYS A 148 15.65 1.17 11.49
N ARG A 149 14.45 1.75 11.30
CA ARG A 149 13.91 2.04 9.95
C ARG A 149 14.81 2.96 9.10
N THR A 150 15.73 3.69 9.73
CA THR A 150 16.68 4.59 9.07
C THR A 150 17.99 3.92 8.66
N ASP A 151 18.16 2.64 8.88
CA ASP A 151 19.27 1.86 8.33
C ASP A 151 18.97 1.48 6.87
N TYR A 152 18.79 2.50 6.03
CA TYR A 152 18.29 2.32 4.66
C TYR A 152 19.22 1.44 3.81
N TYR A 153 20.54 1.62 3.94
CA TYR A 153 21.48 0.77 3.21
C TYR A 153 21.44 -0.68 3.69
N GLY A 154 21.39 -0.90 5.01
CA GLY A 154 21.23 -2.25 5.58
C GLY A 154 19.92 -2.91 5.12
N ILE A 155 18.82 -2.16 5.10
CA ILE A 155 17.53 -2.61 4.57
C ILE A 155 17.65 -3.02 3.09
N SER A 156 18.33 -2.23 2.25
CA SER A 156 18.57 -2.59 0.85
C SER A 156 19.34 -3.90 0.70
N CYS A 157 20.26 -4.18 1.62
CA CYS A 157 21.06 -5.42 1.63
C CYS A 157 20.23 -6.68 1.95
N ASP A 158 19.02 -6.54 2.50
CA ASP A 158 18.10 -7.67 2.73
C ASP A 158 17.34 -8.09 1.45
N ILE A 159 17.28 -7.25 0.40
CA ILE A 159 16.57 -7.55 -0.86
C ILE A 159 17.01 -8.91 -1.46
N PRO A 160 18.29 -9.22 -1.65
CA PRO A 160 18.68 -10.49 -2.24
C PRO A 160 18.28 -11.71 -1.43
N ALA A 161 18.27 -11.59 -0.09
CA ALA A 161 17.87 -12.69 0.81
C ALA A 161 16.37 -12.99 0.71
N SER A 162 15.52 -12.02 0.38
CA SER A 162 14.08 -12.21 0.17
C SER A 162 13.79 -13.14 -1.01
N GLY A 163 14.63 -13.12 -2.03
CA GLY A 163 14.43 -13.88 -3.26
C GLY A 163 13.21 -13.44 -4.07
N PHE A 164 12.62 -12.27 -3.81
CA PHE A 164 11.44 -11.77 -4.50
C PHE A 164 11.74 -11.46 -5.97
N ASP A 165 10.71 -11.50 -6.80
CA ASP A 165 10.86 -11.49 -8.27
C ASP A 165 10.90 -10.06 -8.82
N PHE A 166 10.15 -9.13 -8.23
CA PHE A 166 9.95 -7.78 -8.74
C PHE A 166 9.96 -6.74 -7.62
N PHE A 167 10.73 -5.68 -7.81
CA PHE A 167 10.67 -4.47 -7.01
C PHE A 167 10.50 -3.25 -7.91
N ALA A 168 9.73 -2.26 -7.48
CA ALA A 168 9.61 -0.98 -8.16
C ALA A 168 9.45 0.16 -7.16
N GLY A 169 10.08 1.30 -7.46
CA GLY A 169 9.96 2.50 -6.65
C GLY A 169 10.80 3.66 -7.20
N THR A 170 10.94 4.72 -6.41
CA THR A 170 11.71 5.88 -6.86
C THR A 170 13.22 5.61 -6.92
N GLY A 171 13.71 4.58 -6.23
CA GLY A 171 15.12 4.21 -6.11
C GLY A 171 15.44 3.83 -4.67
N PHE A 172 16.62 4.19 -4.18
CA PHE A 172 17.11 3.83 -2.85
C PHE A 172 17.58 5.03 -2.06
N LEU A 173 17.22 5.13 -0.80
CA LEU A 173 17.83 6.03 0.16
C LEU A 173 19.23 5.52 0.55
N GLN A 174 20.15 6.44 0.84
CA GLN A 174 21.53 6.09 1.19
C GLN A 174 22.16 5.10 0.19
N PHE A 175 22.05 5.41 -1.10
CA PHE A 175 22.40 4.56 -2.23
C PHE A 175 23.80 3.90 -2.15
N ALA A 176 24.77 4.57 -1.56
CA ALA A 176 26.10 4.04 -1.31
C ALA A 176 26.48 4.13 0.20
N GLY A 177 25.51 3.87 1.07
CA GLY A 177 25.66 4.04 2.51
C GLY A 177 25.46 5.49 2.96
N LYS A 178 25.34 5.69 4.29
CA LYS A 178 25.07 7.00 4.88
C LYS A 178 26.13 8.06 4.54
N ASP A 179 27.40 7.63 4.50
CA ASP A 179 28.54 8.51 4.26
C ASP A 179 29.08 8.38 2.83
N ASN A 180 28.35 7.72 1.93
CA ASN A 180 28.76 7.39 0.56
C ASN A 180 30.10 6.65 0.47
N ASP A 181 30.36 5.77 1.44
CA ASP A 181 31.60 5.03 1.61
C ASP A 181 31.49 3.54 1.29
N LYS A 182 30.32 3.12 0.80
CA LYS A 182 30.01 1.72 0.45
C LYS A 182 29.83 1.54 -1.04
N GLU A 183 29.86 0.27 -1.47
CA GLU A 183 29.40 -0.14 -2.78
C GLU A 183 27.97 0.39 -3.01
N SER A 184 27.66 0.82 -4.21
CA SER A 184 26.29 1.27 -4.51
C SER A 184 25.27 0.13 -4.35
N THR A 185 24.05 0.48 -3.96
CA THR A 185 22.95 -0.51 -3.87
C THR A 185 22.74 -1.21 -5.21
N GLU A 186 22.89 -0.52 -6.32
CA GLU A 186 22.79 -1.09 -7.67
C GLU A 186 23.83 -2.19 -7.90
N GLU A 187 25.14 -1.88 -7.73
CA GLU A 187 26.22 -2.86 -7.87
C GLU A 187 26.05 -4.05 -6.93
N PHE A 188 25.61 -3.79 -5.68
CA PHE A 188 25.31 -4.84 -4.71
C PHE A 188 24.18 -5.77 -5.19
N LEU A 189 23.07 -5.21 -5.70
CA LEU A 189 21.94 -5.99 -6.19
C LEU A 189 22.28 -6.78 -7.45
N GLU A 190 22.99 -6.18 -8.40
CA GLU A 190 23.42 -6.84 -9.64
C GLU A 190 24.35 -8.03 -9.36
N ARG A 191 25.33 -7.84 -8.47
CA ARG A 191 26.22 -8.91 -8.03
C ARG A 191 25.47 -10.06 -7.34
N ASN A 192 24.29 -9.79 -6.77
CA ASN A 192 23.42 -10.79 -6.14
C ASN A 192 22.28 -11.27 -7.04
N GLY A 193 22.38 -11.05 -8.37
CA GLY A 193 21.53 -11.66 -9.37
C GLY A 193 20.24 -10.91 -9.70
N TYR A 194 20.11 -9.64 -9.28
CA TYR A 194 19.05 -8.76 -9.74
C TYR A 194 19.48 -7.99 -10.97
N THR A 195 18.53 -7.65 -11.82
CA THR A 195 18.73 -6.68 -12.91
C THR A 195 18.08 -5.37 -12.48
N VAL A 196 18.86 -4.30 -12.36
CA VAL A 196 18.38 -2.97 -12.00
C VAL A 196 18.19 -2.16 -13.28
N SER A 197 17.04 -1.53 -13.45
CA SER A 197 16.69 -0.73 -14.63
C SER A 197 16.09 0.61 -14.22
N TYR A 198 16.34 1.64 -15.03
CA TYR A 198 15.90 3.00 -14.77
C TYR A 198 14.99 3.52 -15.88
N GLY A 199 13.72 3.72 -15.53
CA GLY A 199 12.68 4.13 -16.45
C GLY A 199 12.05 2.96 -17.24
N ILE A 200 10.85 3.20 -17.76
CA ILE A 200 9.97 2.17 -18.36
C ILE A 200 10.61 1.49 -19.58
N GLU A 201 11.22 2.28 -20.47
CA GLU A 201 11.78 1.75 -21.72
C GLU A 201 12.98 0.81 -21.45
N GLU A 202 13.87 1.21 -20.54
CA GLU A 202 15.00 0.38 -20.17
C GLU A 202 14.54 -0.87 -19.43
N PHE A 203 13.59 -0.74 -18.51
CA PHE A 203 13.04 -1.89 -17.80
C PHE A 203 12.47 -2.94 -18.76
N ARG A 204 11.63 -2.54 -19.72
CA ARG A 204 11.05 -3.45 -20.70
C ARG A 204 12.09 -4.17 -21.56
N LYS A 205 13.24 -3.53 -21.79
CA LYS A 205 14.33 -4.12 -22.56
C LYS A 205 15.19 -5.07 -21.71
N GLU A 206 15.59 -4.63 -20.52
CA GLU A 206 16.58 -5.33 -19.69
C GLU A 206 15.97 -6.45 -18.83
N SER A 207 14.65 -6.41 -18.54
CA SER A 207 13.96 -7.43 -17.73
C SER A 207 13.65 -8.73 -18.48
N VAL A 208 13.76 -8.72 -19.82
CA VAL A 208 13.42 -9.91 -20.65
C VAL A 208 14.32 -11.09 -20.30
N GLY A 209 13.69 -12.20 -19.89
CA GLY A 209 14.39 -13.44 -19.53
C GLY A 209 15.20 -13.38 -18.24
N LYS A 210 14.98 -12.37 -17.41
CA LYS A 210 15.57 -12.25 -16.08
C LYS A 210 14.66 -12.85 -15.03
N ASP A 211 15.25 -13.41 -13.97
CA ASP A 211 14.51 -14.05 -12.88
C ASP A 211 14.13 -13.08 -11.77
N LYS A 212 14.88 -11.98 -11.61
CA LYS A 212 14.72 -10.99 -10.56
C LYS A 212 15.04 -9.60 -11.07
N VAL A 213 14.13 -8.66 -10.89
CA VAL A 213 14.24 -7.32 -11.46
C VAL A 213 13.92 -6.23 -10.45
N VAL A 214 14.56 -5.08 -10.64
CA VAL A 214 14.29 -3.85 -9.89
C VAL A 214 14.06 -2.73 -10.89
N PHE A 215 12.92 -2.07 -10.80
CA PHE A 215 12.60 -0.83 -11.51
C PHE A 215 12.88 0.37 -10.60
N CYS A 216 13.61 1.34 -11.08
CA CYS A 216 13.81 2.64 -10.45
C CYS A 216 13.42 3.78 -11.40
N GLN A 217 12.99 4.91 -10.84
CA GLN A 217 12.75 6.14 -11.62
C GLN A 217 14.07 6.64 -12.24
N ALA A 218 14.05 7.02 -13.54
CA ALA A 218 15.26 7.38 -14.29
C ALA A 218 16.02 8.56 -13.69
N LYS A 219 15.31 9.52 -13.08
CA LYS A 219 15.89 10.69 -12.40
C LYS A 219 16.85 10.32 -11.25
N ASN A 220 16.72 9.14 -10.67
CA ASN A 220 17.50 8.67 -9.52
C ASN A 220 18.65 7.72 -9.89
N ARG A 221 18.99 7.60 -11.18
CA ARG A 221 20.13 6.80 -11.63
C ARG A 221 21.43 7.24 -10.97
N GLY A 222 22.12 6.31 -10.33
CA GLY A 222 23.44 6.51 -9.73
C GLY A 222 23.50 7.46 -8.54
N LYS A 223 22.38 7.75 -7.90
CA LYS A 223 22.29 8.61 -6.72
C LYS A 223 21.23 8.15 -5.73
N SER A 224 21.30 8.67 -4.51
CA SER A 224 20.23 8.49 -3.53
C SER A 224 18.93 9.11 -4.03
N ALA A 225 17.81 8.39 -3.85
CA ALA A 225 16.49 8.94 -4.03
C ALA A 225 16.19 10.01 -2.97
N GLY A 226 15.32 10.94 -3.29
CA GLY A 226 14.89 11.97 -2.36
C GLY A 226 14.02 11.41 -1.23
N TYR A 227 13.89 12.19 -0.18
CA TYR A 227 13.23 11.80 1.05
C TYR A 227 12.57 13.01 1.73
N TYR A 228 11.40 12.80 2.30
CA TYR A 228 10.70 13.81 3.07
C TYR A 228 11.07 13.77 4.56
N VAL A 229 11.41 14.93 5.16
CA VAL A 229 11.97 15.06 6.52
C VAL A 229 10.91 15.43 7.56
N SER A 230 9.76 14.80 7.62
CA SER A 230 8.74 15.21 8.62
C SER A 230 8.72 14.40 9.93
N ASP A 231 9.26 13.21 9.95
CA ASP A 231 9.13 12.28 11.09
C ASP A 231 10.04 12.58 12.29
N GLY A 232 10.70 13.75 12.33
CA GLY A 232 11.68 14.05 13.35
C GLY A 232 12.94 13.20 13.27
N LEU A 233 13.18 12.58 12.12
CA LEU A 233 14.39 11.83 11.81
C LEU A 233 15.43 12.85 11.32
N GLU A 234 16.21 13.38 12.24
CA GLU A 234 17.20 14.40 11.95
C GLU A 234 18.29 13.89 10.97
N ASN A 235 18.56 14.72 9.95
CA ASN A 235 19.78 14.71 9.15
C ASN A 235 20.21 13.38 8.51
N THR A 236 19.51 12.99 7.45
CA THR A 236 19.96 11.87 6.62
C THR A 236 21.00 12.25 5.56
N GLY A 237 21.32 13.54 5.41
CA GLY A 237 22.24 14.04 4.38
C GLY A 237 21.67 13.97 2.94
N VAL A 238 20.40 13.65 2.79
CA VAL A 238 19.70 13.56 1.50
C VAL A 238 18.85 14.81 1.33
N GLU A 239 18.85 15.39 0.12
CA GLU A 239 17.96 16.50 -0.20
C GLU A 239 16.51 16.02 -0.12
N SER A 240 15.64 16.80 0.56
CA SER A 240 14.21 16.50 0.62
C SER A 240 13.58 16.65 -0.78
N GLU A 241 12.84 15.63 -1.21
CA GLU A 241 11.96 15.79 -2.38
C GLU A 241 10.65 16.45 -1.95
N GLU A 242 10.15 17.36 -2.79
CA GLU A 242 8.83 17.96 -2.59
C GLU A 242 7.75 16.87 -2.74
N PRO A 243 6.86 16.69 -1.76
CA PRO A 243 5.76 15.72 -1.87
C PRO A 243 4.91 15.99 -3.11
N GLY A 244 4.62 14.96 -3.87
CA GLY A 244 3.74 15.02 -5.05
C GLY A 244 4.35 15.66 -6.30
N ALA A 245 5.63 16.00 -6.28
CA ALA A 245 6.18 16.84 -7.33
C ALA A 245 6.62 16.10 -8.59
N ASP A 246 6.95 14.85 -8.60
CA ASP A 246 7.55 14.31 -9.81
C ASP A 246 7.56 12.78 -9.91
N MET A 247 6.41 12.20 -10.21
CA MET A 247 6.31 10.84 -10.76
C MET A 247 6.53 10.90 -12.29
N THR A 248 7.61 11.57 -12.74
CA THR A 248 7.81 11.87 -14.15
C THR A 248 8.17 10.69 -15.02
N ASP A 249 8.65 9.60 -14.43
CA ASP A 249 9.09 8.43 -15.20
C ASP A 249 8.07 7.29 -15.24
N ALA A 250 7.40 7.03 -14.12
CA ALA A 250 6.32 6.06 -14.03
C ALA A 250 5.38 6.40 -12.88
N THR A 251 4.10 6.44 -13.16
CA THR A 251 3.01 6.50 -12.18
C THR A 251 2.83 5.14 -11.49
N MET A 252 2.07 5.09 -10.40
CA MET A 252 1.81 3.83 -9.73
C MET A 252 1.04 2.82 -10.61
N PRO A 253 0.02 3.23 -11.42
CA PRO A 253 -0.59 2.35 -12.41
C PRO A 253 0.42 1.74 -13.40
N GLU A 254 1.33 2.56 -13.96
CA GLU A 254 2.34 2.08 -14.91
C GLU A 254 3.32 1.10 -14.26
N MET A 255 3.74 1.34 -13.01
CA MET A 255 4.57 0.38 -12.28
C MET A 255 3.84 -0.94 -12.02
N LEU A 256 2.53 -0.90 -11.75
CA LEU A 256 1.73 -2.12 -11.60
C LEU A 256 1.54 -2.86 -12.93
N GLU A 257 1.38 -2.14 -14.04
CA GLU A 257 1.35 -2.74 -15.37
C GLU A 257 2.66 -3.46 -15.68
N LEU A 258 3.82 -2.83 -15.39
CA LEU A 258 5.13 -3.48 -15.53
C LEU A 258 5.26 -4.73 -14.65
N ALA A 259 4.75 -4.69 -13.41
CA ALA A 259 4.74 -5.84 -12.52
C ALA A 259 3.91 -7.00 -13.11
N LEU A 260 2.72 -6.71 -13.64
CA LEU A 260 1.85 -7.71 -14.25
C LEU A 260 2.43 -8.26 -15.57
N GLU A 261 3.03 -7.40 -16.41
CA GLU A 261 3.73 -7.80 -17.63
C GLU A 261 4.87 -8.79 -17.31
N TYR A 262 5.63 -8.51 -16.24
CA TYR A 262 6.79 -9.33 -15.85
C TYR A 262 6.40 -10.61 -15.09
N LEU A 263 5.50 -10.53 -14.13
CA LEU A 263 5.10 -11.69 -13.31
C LEU A 263 4.26 -12.69 -14.12
N GLY A 264 3.42 -12.21 -15.04
CA GLY A 264 2.45 -13.01 -15.79
C GLY A 264 1.37 -13.64 -14.91
N ASP A 265 0.50 -14.45 -15.50
CA ASP A 265 -0.63 -15.11 -14.83
C ASP A 265 -0.55 -16.64 -14.79
N GLU A 266 0.57 -17.21 -15.25
CA GLU A 266 0.78 -18.67 -15.23
C GLU A 266 0.94 -19.22 -13.82
N LYS A 267 1.71 -18.50 -12.98
CA LYS A 267 1.96 -18.86 -11.57
C LYS A 267 1.14 -17.97 -10.63
N PRO A 268 0.84 -18.46 -9.41
CA PRO A 268 0.29 -17.60 -8.38
C PRO A 268 1.26 -16.45 -8.05
N PHE A 269 0.70 -15.30 -7.70
CA PHE A 269 1.50 -14.15 -7.27
C PHE A 269 0.89 -13.38 -6.11
N PHE A 270 1.76 -12.69 -5.39
CA PHE A 270 1.45 -11.68 -4.41
C PHE A 270 2.09 -10.36 -4.84
N ILE A 271 1.29 -9.32 -4.93
CA ILE A 271 1.76 -7.95 -5.18
C ILE A 271 1.34 -7.06 -4.02
N MET A 272 2.30 -6.40 -3.38
CA MET A 272 2.05 -5.27 -2.50
C MET A 272 2.34 -3.98 -3.25
N GLY A 273 1.38 -3.04 -3.24
CA GLY A 273 1.50 -1.72 -3.83
C GLY A 273 1.29 -0.63 -2.78
N GLU A 274 2.24 0.29 -2.67
CA GLU A 274 2.18 1.39 -1.71
C GLU A 274 2.04 2.75 -2.39
N GLY A 275 1.02 3.51 -1.95
CA GLY A 275 0.88 4.94 -2.24
C GLY A 275 1.56 5.80 -1.17
N GLY A 276 2.90 5.79 -1.11
CA GLY A 276 3.67 6.39 -0.01
C GLY A 276 3.66 7.92 -0.02
N ILE A 277 3.49 8.56 -1.19
CA ILE A 277 3.47 10.04 -1.28
C ILE A 277 2.19 10.62 -0.66
N ILE A 278 1.13 9.86 -0.46
CA ILE A 278 -0.08 10.32 0.23
C ILE A 278 0.28 10.82 1.64
N ASP A 279 1.09 10.06 2.38
CA ASP A 279 1.58 10.44 3.70
C ASP A 279 2.45 11.69 3.65
N TRP A 280 3.42 11.75 2.75
CA TRP A 280 4.32 12.90 2.63
C TRP A 280 3.58 14.20 2.34
N ALA A 281 2.61 14.16 1.40
CA ALA A 281 1.76 15.30 1.10
C ALA A 281 0.89 15.71 2.30
N SER A 282 0.42 14.73 3.08
CA SER A 282 -0.41 14.96 4.26
C SER A 282 0.39 15.53 5.44
N HIS A 283 1.65 15.17 5.60
CA HIS A 283 2.56 15.78 6.56
C HIS A 283 2.76 17.28 6.34
N GLU A 284 2.68 17.73 5.10
CA GLU A 284 2.72 19.15 4.76
C GLU A 284 1.32 19.79 4.62
N ASN A 285 0.27 19.04 4.89
CA ASN A 285 -1.12 19.49 4.73
C ASN A 285 -1.42 20.01 3.29
N ARG A 286 -0.83 19.38 2.27
CA ARG A 286 -0.93 19.74 0.85
C ARG A 286 -2.17 19.10 0.21
N THR A 287 -3.32 19.74 0.35
CA THR A 287 -4.61 19.17 -0.06
C THR A 287 -4.64 18.65 -1.49
N MET A 288 -4.21 19.45 -2.48
CA MET A 288 -4.27 19.01 -3.87
C MET A 288 -3.25 17.91 -4.19
N SER A 289 -2.05 17.98 -3.63
CA SER A 289 -1.05 16.90 -3.75
C SER A 289 -1.57 15.60 -3.14
N THR A 290 -2.17 15.67 -1.95
CA THR A 290 -2.82 14.51 -1.31
C THR A 290 -3.92 13.91 -2.19
N VAL A 291 -4.81 14.75 -2.72
CA VAL A 291 -5.90 14.33 -3.62
C VAL A 291 -5.36 13.64 -4.88
N GLU A 292 -4.38 14.25 -5.57
CA GLU A 292 -3.82 13.65 -6.79
C GLU A 292 -3.12 12.30 -6.52
N ASN A 293 -2.43 12.16 -5.38
CA ASN A 293 -1.80 10.89 -5.03
C ASN A 293 -2.83 9.81 -4.62
N VAL A 294 -3.95 10.17 -4.00
CA VAL A 294 -5.06 9.22 -3.78
C VAL A 294 -5.70 8.81 -5.11
N LEU A 295 -5.82 9.73 -6.08
CA LEU A 295 -6.33 9.40 -7.42
C LEU A 295 -5.36 8.48 -8.20
N ASP A 296 -4.06 8.71 -8.12
CA ASP A 296 -3.04 7.84 -8.72
C ASP A 296 -3.06 6.43 -8.09
N PHE A 297 -3.23 6.36 -6.77
CA PHE A 297 -3.40 5.12 -6.03
C PHE A 297 -4.67 4.36 -6.47
N ASP A 298 -5.82 5.04 -6.58
CA ASP A 298 -7.08 4.41 -7.05
C ASP A 298 -6.98 3.99 -8.53
N ALA A 299 -6.21 4.72 -9.34
CA ALA A 299 -5.93 4.33 -10.72
C ALA A 299 -5.08 3.05 -10.80
N ALA A 300 -4.13 2.85 -9.88
CA ALA A 300 -3.41 1.58 -9.78
C ALA A 300 -4.34 0.43 -9.33
N ILE A 301 -5.24 0.69 -8.37
CA ILE A 301 -6.27 -0.28 -7.98
C ILE A 301 -7.16 -0.66 -9.17
N LYS A 302 -7.44 0.29 -10.07
CA LYS A 302 -8.19 0.01 -11.30
C LYS A 302 -7.45 -0.96 -12.23
N VAL A 303 -6.14 -0.88 -12.36
CA VAL A 303 -5.33 -1.87 -13.11
C VAL A 303 -5.51 -3.27 -12.50
N ALA A 304 -5.41 -3.40 -11.18
CA ALA A 304 -5.66 -4.67 -10.49
C ALA A 304 -7.12 -5.16 -10.65
N TYR A 305 -8.08 -4.24 -10.65
CA TYR A 305 -9.49 -4.56 -10.87
C TYR A 305 -9.77 -5.05 -12.29
N GLU A 306 -9.11 -4.49 -13.31
CA GLU A 306 -9.19 -5.02 -14.68
C GLU A 306 -8.60 -6.44 -14.79
N PHE A 307 -7.54 -6.74 -14.03
CA PHE A 307 -7.03 -8.10 -13.88
C PHE A 307 -8.04 -9.01 -13.16
N TYR A 308 -8.62 -8.56 -12.04
CA TYR A 308 -9.67 -9.27 -11.31
C TYR A 308 -10.86 -9.64 -12.23
N LYS A 309 -11.31 -8.75 -13.10
CA LYS A 309 -12.42 -9.05 -14.03
C LYS A 309 -12.13 -10.23 -14.95
N LYS A 310 -10.87 -10.49 -15.26
CA LYS A 310 -10.44 -11.67 -16.06
C LYS A 310 -10.34 -12.93 -15.20
N HIS A 311 -10.01 -12.81 -13.92
CA HIS A 311 -9.76 -13.91 -12.98
C HIS A 311 -10.58 -13.79 -11.67
N PRO A 312 -11.91 -13.60 -11.71
CA PRO A 312 -12.70 -13.20 -10.52
C PRO A 312 -12.80 -14.28 -9.45
N LYS A 313 -12.55 -15.54 -9.79
CA LYS A 313 -12.61 -16.68 -8.87
C LYS A 313 -11.24 -17.06 -8.28
N GLU A 314 -10.20 -16.35 -8.67
CA GLU A 314 -8.81 -16.65 -8.30
C GLU A 314 -8.10 -15.44 -7.69
N THR A 315 -8.72 -14.25 -7.74
CA THR A 315 -8.10 -12.99 -7.32
C THR A 315 -8.71 -12.47 -6.03
N LEU A 316 -7.85 -11.93 -5.16
CA LEU A 316 -8.20 -11.13 -3.99
C LEU A 316 -7.51 -9.77 -4.09
N ILE A 317 -8.28 -8.70 -3.96
CA ILE A 317 -7.76 -7.33 -3.84
C ILE A 317 -8.16 -6.79 -2.48
N ILE A 318 -7.18 -6.32 -1.71
CA ILE A 318 -7.36 -5.63 -0.44
C ILE A 318 -6.74 -4.24 -0.57
N VAL A 319 -7.45 -3.22 -0.10
CA VAL A 319 -6.98 -1.83 -0.04
C VAL A 319 -7.13 -1.35 1.38
N THR A 320 -6.05 -0.84 1.96
CA THR A 320 -6.06 -0.30 3.32
C THR A 320 -5.05 0.85 3.45
N ALA A 321 -4.86 1.33 4.65
CA ALA A 321 -3.77 2.22 5.03
C ALA A 321 -3.03 1.64 6.25
N ASP A 322 -1.85 2.14 6.49
CA ASP A 322 -1.04 1.78 7.65
C ASP A 322 -1.39 2.66 8.87
N HIS A 323 -1.69 3.93 8.66
CA HIS A 323 -2.21 4.90 9.62
C HIS A 323 -2.94 6.05 8.91
N GLU A 324 -3.34 7.05 9.65
CA GLU A 324 -3.83 8.33 9.14
C GLU A 324 -2.76 9.40 9.41
N THR A 325 -2.64 10.39 8.52
CA THR A 325 -1.71 11.51 8.64
C THR A 325 -2.42 12.85 8.44
N GLY A 326 -2.05 13.84 9.24
CA GLY A 326 -2.50 15.22 9.10
C GLY A 326 -3.80 15.58 9.82
N GLY A 327 -4.61 14.59 10.22
CA GLY A 327 -5.93 14.86 10.80
C GLY A 327 -6.83 15.63 9.85
N LEU A 328 -6.90 15.18 8.58
CA LEU A 328 -7.65 15.83 7.51
C LEU A 328 -9.15 15.83 7.77
N THR A 329 -9.83 16.93 7.50
CA THR A 329 -11.29 17.04 7.58
C THR A 329 -11.88 17.79 6.39
N LEU A 330 -13.01 17.28 5.88
CA LEU A 330 -13.77 17.89 4.79
C LEU A 330 -14.67 19.01 5.34
N GLY A 331 -14.09 20.18 5.63
CA GLY A 331 -14.82 21.35 6.07
C GLY A 331 -15.36 21.27 7.50
N ALA A 332 -16.06 22.34 7.90
CA ALA A 332 -16.72 22.44 9.19
C ALA A 332 -18.00 23.29 9.07
N GLY A 333 -19.02 23.01 9.89
CA GLY A 333 -20.26 23.75 9.95
C GLY A 333 -21.10 23.65 8.65
N ARG A 334 -21.37 24.80 8.02
CA ARG A 334 -22.12 24.90 6.78
C ARG A 334 -21.23 25.21 5.58
N ALA A 335 -20.02 24.66 5.57
CA ALA A 335 -19.02 24.94 4.55
C ALA A 335 -19.41 24.34 3.20
N THR A 336 -19.06 25.08 2.15
CA THR A 336 -18.91 24.57 0.79
C THR A 336 -17.44 24.69 0.44
N ILE A 337 -16.84 23.58 0.00
CA ILE A 337 -15.40 23.57 -0.31
C ILE A 337 -15.13 24.41 -1.54
N ASN A 338 -14.15 25.29 -1.47
CA ASN A 338 -13.72 26.10 -2.61
C ASN A 338 -12.64 25.35 -3.42
N TRP A 339 -13.06 24.25 -4.04
CA TRP A 339 -12.18 23.44 -4.90
C TRP A 339 -11.53 24.23 -6.03
N LYS A 340 -12.27 25.20 -6.59
CA LYS A 340 -11.74 26.05 -7.66
C LYS A 340 -10.46 26.76 -7.26
N ALA A 341 -10.42 27.38 -6.08
CA ALA A 341 -9.24 28.10 -5.61
C ALA A 341 -8.06 27.17 -5.33
N LEU A 342 -8.31 25.95 -4.80
CA LEU A 342 -7.27 24.93 -4.59
C LEU A 342 -6.70 24.46 -5.92
N GLU A 343 -7.55 24.15 -6.91
CA GLU A 343 -7.14 23.66 -8.22
C GLU A 343 -6.40 24.75 -9.02
N GLU A 344 -6.88 25.98 -9.01
CA GLU A 344 -6.21 27.11 -9.69
C GLU A 344 -4.80 27.32 -9.15
N GLN A 345 -4.63 27.37 -7.82
CA GLN A 345 -3.30 27.50 -7.21
C GLN A 345 -2.39 26.33 -7.58
N TRP A 346 -2.91 25.10 -7.57
CA TRP A 346 -2.16 23.90 -7.91
C TRP A 346 -1.70 23.89 -9.38
N ILE A 347 -2.58 24.29 -10.31
CA ILE A 347 -2.25 24.39 -11.73
C ILE A 347 -1.26 25.54 -11.99
N GLU A 348 -1.46 26.71 -11.38
CA GLU A 348 -0.58 27.87 -11.53
C GLU A 348 0.84 27.58 -11.02
N SER A 349 0.97 26.76 -9.99
CA SER A 349 2.27 26.32 -9.48
C SER A 349 2.98 25.29 -10.37
N GLY A 350 2.34 24.84 -11.47
CA GLY A 350 2.84 23.73 -12.28
C GLY A 350 2.80 22.39 -11.55
N LYS A 351 1.81 22.22 -10.67
CA LYS A 351 1.63 21.05 -9.78
C LYS A 351 2.79 20.84 -8.82
N LYS A 352 3.33 21.93 -8.30
CA LYS A 352 4.42 21.92 -7.32
C LYS A 352 3.99 22.58 -6.01
N ASN A 353 4.54 22.09 -4.91
CA ASN A 353 4.27 22.62 -3.57
C ASN A 353 5.14 23.87 -3.31
N ILE A 354 4.80 25.00 -3.95
CA ILE A 354 5.58 26.25 -3.87
C ILE A 354 5.18 27.15 -2.69
N LEU A 355 4.06 26.86 -2.02
CA LEU A 355 3.62 27.65 -0.87
C LEU A 355 4.40 27.24 0.37
N ASP A 356 4.81 28.21 1.18
CA ASP A 356 5.26 27.92 2.54
C ASP A 356 4.10 27.41 3.43
N ALA A 357 4.42 26.91 4.61
CA ALA A 357 3.44 26.30 5.50
C ALA A 357 2.32 27.25 5.93
N GLU A 358 2.62 28.55 6.10
CA GLU A 358 1.64 29.58 6.52
C GLU A 358 0.66 29.88 5.40
N ALA A 359 1.17 30.15 4.20
CA ALA A 359 0.36 30.42 3.00
C ALA A 359 -0.52 29.23 2.64
N ASN A 360 0.02 28.01 2.75
CA ASN A 360 -0.74 26.77 2.54
C ASN A 360 -1.86 26.60 3.57
N ALA A 361 -1.58 26.84 4.84
CA ALA A 361 -2.60 26.79 5.90
C ALA A 361 -3.72 27.83 5.70
N GLU A 362 -3.37 29.05 5.26
CA GLU A 362 -4.36 30.08 4.92
C GLU A 362 -5.23 29.68 3.71
N LEU A 363 -4.63 29.08 2.67
CA LEU A 363 -5.36 28.60 1.51
C LEU A 363 -6.35 27.50 1.92
N ASN A 364 -5.90 26.49 2.66
CA ASN A 364 -6.75 25.42 3.16
C ASN A 364 -7.93 25.97 3.98
N LYS A 365 -7.67 26.91 4.90
CA LYS A 365 -8.70 27.57 5.69
C LYS A 365 -9.70 28.34 4.84
N LYS A 366 -9.26 29.13 3.85
CA LYS A 366 -10.14 29.82 2.92
C LYS A 366 -11.01 28.86 2.10
N CYS A 367 -10.48 27.68 1.81
CA CYS A 367 -11.18 26.65 1.05
C CYS A 367 -12.03 25.72 1.90
N SER A 368 -12.06 25.93 3.22
CA SER A 368 -12.82 25.13 4.19
C SER A 368 -12.32 23.68 4.27
N ILE A 369 -11.04 23.45 4.05
CA ILE A 369 -10.37 22.20 4.36
C ILE A 369 -9.67 22.33 5.71
N GLY A 370 -9.85 21.35 6.58
CA GLY A 370 -9.24 21.32 7.90
C GLY A 370 -8.09 20.32 7.97
N TRP A 371 -6.97 20.73 8.55
CA TRP A 371 -5.86 19.88 8.92
C TRP A 371 -5.55 20.12 10.40
N THR A 372 -5.48 19.06 11.18
CA THR A 372 -5.35 19.16 12.64
C THR A 372 -3.90 19.17 13.08
N THR A 373 -3.03 18.50 12.32
CA THR A 373 -1.63 18.29 12.65
C THR A 373 -0.79 18.13 11.38
N VAL A 374 0.52 18.14 11.54
CA VAL A 374 1.48 17.72 10.51
C VAL A 374 2.11 16.36 10.86
N LYS A 375 1.44 15.57 11.70
CA LYS A 375 1.93 14.27 12.19
C LYS A 375 0.88 13.19 11.93
N HIS A 376 1.27 11.95 12.19
CA HIS A 376 0.30 10.84 12.17
C HIS A 376 -0.79 11.03 13.23
N ALA A 377 -1.97 10.51 12.96
CA ALA A 377 -3.10 10.45 13.88
C ALA A 377 -3.49 9.00 14.17
N GLY A 378 -4.01 8.75 15.38
CA GLY A 378 -4.32 7.41 15.88
C GLY A 378 -5.71 6.89 15.48
N GLY A 379 -6.30 7.42 14.42
CA GLY A 379 -7.59 6.95 13.88
C GLY A 379 -7.51 5.55 13.30
N ALA A 380 -8.64 4.83 13.31
CA ALA A 380 -8.75 3.61 12.52
C ALA A 380 -8.82 3.95 11.03
N VAL A 381 -8.25 3.09 10.20
CA VAL A 381 -8.18 3.27 8.75
C VAL A 381 -9.15 2.36 8.01
N PRO A 382 -9.65 2.75 6.82
CA PRO A 382 -10.58 1.93 6.06
C PRO A 382 -9.88 0.68 5.48
N VAL A 383 -10.68 -0.38 5.32
CA VAL A 383 -10.28 -1.59 4.60
C VAL A 383 -11.36 -1.89 3.57
N TYR A 384 -10.99 -1.94 2.30
CA TYR A 384 -11.89 -2.31 1.20
C TYR A 384 -11.39 -3.61 0.59
N ALA A 385 -12.30 -4.53 0.25
CA ALA A 385 -11.89 -5.79 -0.35
C ALA A 385 -12.88 -6.32 -1.38
N ILE A 386 -12.34 -7.04 -2.38
CA ILE A 386 -13.12 -7.75 -3.40
C ILE A 386 -12.41 -9.04 -3.79
N GLY A 387 -13.16 -10.08 -4.10
CA GLY A 387 -12.66 -11.35 -4.61
C GLY A 387 -12.68 -12.47 -3.59
N VAL A 388 -11.79 -13.44 -3.76
CA VAL A 388 -11.74 -14.68 -2.96
C VAL A 388 -11.39 -14.39 -1.51
N GLY A 389 -12.29 -14.71 -0.57
CA GLY A 389 -12.07 -14.50 0.86
C GLY A 389 -12.20 -13.04 1.33
N ALA A 390 -12.65 -12.14 0.46
CA ALA A 390 -12.80 -10.72 0.76
C ALA A 390 -13.80 -10.42 1.90
N GLU A 391 -14.79 -11.29 2.10
CA GLU A 391 -15.79 -11.19 3.20
C GLU A 391 -15.15 -11.19 4.59
N LYS A 392 -13.93 -11.75 4.72
CA LYS A 392 -13.17 -11.80 5.99
C LYS A 392 -12.71 -10.41 6.47
N PHE A 393 -12.75 -9.41 5.59
CA PHE A 393 -12.32 -8.04 5.88
C PHE A 393 -13.47 -7.11 6.33
N ASN A 394 -14.68 -7.64 6.47
CA ASN A 394 -15.82 -6.89 7.02
C ASN A 394 -15.63 -6.58 8.52
N GLY A 395 -16.15 -5.40 8.91
CA GLY A 395 -16.21 -4.98 10.31
C GLY A 395 -14.91 -4.37 10.83
N GLN A 396 -14.74 -4.40 12.14
CA GLN A 396 -13.54 -3.84 12.78
C GLN A 396 -12.54 -4.95 13.05
N ILE A 397 -11.30 -4.74 12.61
CA ILE A 397 -10.18 -5.66 12.78
C ILE A 397 -8.98 -4.92 13.39
N ASP A 398 -7.99 -5.65 13.88
CA ASP A 398 -6.66 -5.10 14.11
C ASP A 398 -5.79 -5.30 12.86
N ASN A 399 -4.87 -4.38 12.57
CA ASN A 399 -4.04 -4.50 11.37
C ASN A 399 -3.14 -5.76 11.35
N THR A 400 -2.90 -6.37 12.51
CA THR A 400 -2.20 -7.68 12.60
C THR A 400 -3.02 -8.85 12.05
N GLU A 401 -4.34 -8.71 11.91
CA GLU A 401 -5.20 -9.77 11.40
C GLU A 401 -5.14 -9.89 9.86
N ILE A 402 -4.67 -8.84 9.17
CA ILE A 402 -4.69 -8.77 7.70
C ILE A 402 -3.92 -9.95 7.10
N MET A 403 -2.70 -10.21 7.56
CA MET A 403 -1.90 -11.35 7.11
C MET A 403 -2.65 -12.69 7.27
N GLY A 404 -3.18 -12.96 8.46
CA GLY A 404 -3.89 -14.21 8.76
C GLY A 404 -5.14 -14.40 7.88
N LYS A 405 -5.90 -13.31 7.64
CA LYS A 405 -7.09 -13.34 6.78
C LYS A 405 -6.75 -13.64 5.31
N ILE A 406 -5.63 -13.12 4.80
CA ILE A 406 -5.15 -13.43 3.45
C ILE A 406 -4.68 -14.88 3.36
N LEU A 407 -3.92 -15.37 4.34
CA LEU A 407 -3.40 -16.74 4.35
C LEU A 407 -4.47 -17.82 4.57
N GLY A 408 -5.71 -17.43 4.90
CA GLY A 408 -6.81 -18.36 5.14
C GLY A 408 -6.75 -19.05 6.50
N GLY A 409 -5.88 -18.60 7.40
CA GLY A 409 -5.78 -19.08 8.77
C GLY A 409 -6.56 -18.19 9.73
N ASN A 410 -7.53 -18.75 10.47
CA ASN A 410 -7.90 -18.17 11.75
C ASN A 410 -6.78 -18.50 12.73
N LYS A 411 -5.93 -17.54 13.07
CA LYS A 411 -5.19 -17.65 14.33
C LYS A 411 -6.23 -17.41 15.43
N GLU A 412 -6.66 -18.52 16.09
CA GLU A 412 -7.35 -18.46 17.38
C GLU A 412 -6.48 -17.74 18.42
#